data_79ede84519ac9a02d89a240d17546475
#
_entry.id   79ede84519ac9a02d89a240d17546475
#
_cell.length_a   1.000
_cell.length_b   1.000
_cell.length_c   1.000
_cell.angle_alpha   90.00
_cell.angle_beta   90.00
_cell.angle_gamma   90.00
#
_symmetry.space_group_name_H-M   'P 1'
#
loop_
_entity.id
_entity.type
_entity.pdbx_description
1 polymer ?
#
loop_
_entity_poly.entity_id
_entity_poly.type
_entity_poly.pdbx_seq_one_letter_code
_entity_poly.pdbx_strand_id
1 'polypeptide(L)'
;MTPRQRRWLFAIAIAGFVACYLWAFAGLPGFGHYPGPYGPEILKRAVGETHATGVVSAVNFEYRGFDTVGEEFILFTAAAGMSVVLRRLRGESEHEPVQPPVDAARGRDLPATTSAVRFAALALIGPTAVIGWWLATHAQANPSGGFQGGVVLATSFMLLYLSGESITFRRLSPTTLLDAAEAMGAGGFAAVGLAAVAQGLPYLSNFLPLGHIPGAITSSGTIALISFLVGIEVASAFVLITGELLEQTLFVRQRSPTRGAAEGGGA
;
A
#
# COMPACT_ATOMS: atom_id res chain seq x y z
N MET A 1 -32.99 5.43 10.91
CA MET A 1 -33.29 5.00 9.53
C MET A 1 -33.61 3.51 9.50
N THR A 2 -34.70 3.12 8.87
CA THR A 2 -35.05 1.71 8.69
C THR A 2 -34.13 1.02 7.67
N PRO A 3 -33.96 -0.31 7.72
CA PRO A 3 -33.14 -1.03 6.72
C PRO A 3 -33.64 -0.82 5.26
N ARG A 4 -34.95 -0.57 5.09
CA ARG A 4 -35.53 -0.27 3.80
C ARG A 4 -35.13 1.12 3.28
N GLN A 5 -35.11 2.13 4.15
CA GLN A 5 -34.66 3.48 3.80
C GLN A 5 -33.18 3.50 3.44
N ARG A 6 -32.34 2.76 4.16
CA ARG A 6 -30.90 2.64 3.85
C ARG A 6 -30.67 2.03 2.47
N ARG A 7 -31.41 0.96 2.12
CA ARG A 7 -31.31 0.32 0.79
C ARG A 7 -31.73 1.27 -0.35
N TRP A 8 -32.81 2.05 -0.15
CA TRP A 8 -33.24 3.02 -1.14
C TRP A 8 -32.23 4.16 -1.30
N LEU A 9 -31.71 4.69 -0.21
CA LEU A 9 -30.66 5.72 -0.25
C LEU A 9 -29.43 5.24 -1.02
N PHE A 10 -29.00 4.01 -0.71
CA PHE A 10 -27.87 3.38 -1.41
C PHE A 10 -28.14 3.17 -2.90
N ALA A 11 -29.33 2.70 -3.26
CA ALA A 11 -29.71 2.53 -4.66
C ALA A 11 -29.72 3.85 -5.44
N ILE A 12 -30.24 4.93 -4.83
CA ILE A 12 -30.26 6.27 -5.43
C ILE A 12 -28.82 6.79 -5.59
N ALA A 13 -27.98 6.62 -4.57
CA ALA A 13 -26.59 7.04 -4.63
C ALA A 13 -25.82 6.29 -5.74
N ILE A 14 -25.98 4.97 -5.86
CA ILE A 14 -25.38 4.19 -6.94
C ILE A 14 -25.90 4.64 -8.31
N ALA A 15 -27.21 4.84 -8.45
CA ALA A 15 -27.79 5.28 -9.72
C ALA A 15 -27.23 6.65 -10.14
N GLY A 16 -27.11 7.60 -9.20
CA GLY A 16 -26.47 8.89 -9.45
C GLY A 16 -25.00 8.75 -9.85
N PHE A 17 -24.25 7.91 -9.15
CA PHE A 17 -22.85 7.65 -9.45
C PHE A 17 -22.66 7.03 -10.85
N VAL A 18 -23.46 6.02 -11.18
CA VAL A 18 -23.48 5.39 -12.52
C VAL A 18 -23.80 6.40 -13.61
N ALA A 19 -24.81 7.26 -13.39
CA ALA A 19 -25.18 8.29 -14.34
C ALA A 19 -24.02 9.29 -14.60
N CYS A 20 -23.31 9.72 -13.54
CA CYS A 20 -22.13 10.57 -13.66
C CYS A 20 -20.99 9.88 -14.45
N TYR A 21 -20.75 8.61 -14.18
CA TYR A 21 -19.75 7.83 -14.92
C TYR A 21 -20.11 7.67 -16.40
N LEU A 22 -21.33 7.30 -16.70
CA LEU A 22 -21.80 7.16 -18.10
C LEU A 22 -21.69 8.48 -18.86
N TRP A 23 -22.03 9.59 -18.20
CA TRP A 23 -21.86 10.93 -18.79
C TRP A 23 -20.39 11.26 -19.04
N ALA A 24 -19.50 10.99 -18.07
CA ALA A 24 -18.07 11.19 -18.22
C ALA A 24 -17.49 10.31 -19.36
N PHE A 25 -17.87 9.03 -19.43
CA PHE A 25 -17.43 8.13 -20.51
C PHE A 25 -17.92 8.57 -21.89
N ALA A 26 -19.14 9.10 -22.00
CA ALA A 26 -19.66 9.62 -23.26
C ALA A 26 -18.87 10.84 -23.79
N GLY A 27 -18.20 11.57 -22.90
CA GLY A 27 -17.33 12.69 -23.26
C GLY A 27 -15.87 12.33 -23.56
N LEU A 28 -15.49 11.04 -23.44
CA LEU A 28 -14.11 10.63 -23.71
C LEU A 28 -13.81 10.68 -25.22
N PRO A 29 -12.59 11.11 -25.62
CA PRO A 29 -12.13 11.01 -27.00
C PRO A 29 -12.06 9.53 -27.43
N GLY A 30 -12.18 9.28 -28.74
CA GLY A 30 -12.06 7.93 -29.30
C GLY A 30 -10.73 7.29 -28.93
N PHE A 31 -10.74 5.98 -28.69
CA PHE A 31 -9.56 5.23 -28.29
C PHE A 31 -8.40 5.45 -29.26
N GLY A 32 -7.22 5.74 -28.73
CA GLY A 32 -6.02 6.04 -29.54
C GLY A 32 -5.95 7.46 -30.11
N HIS A 33 -6.96 8.30 -29.93
CA HIS A 33 -6.99 9.68 -30.40
C HIS A 33 -6.86 10.64 -29.20
N TYR A 34 -5.66 10.78 -28.66
CA TYR A 34 -5.37 11.79 -27.65
C TYR A 34 -5.01 13.12 -28.32
N PRO A 35 -5.84 14.16 -28.21
CA PRO A 35 -5.61 15.44 -28.90
C PRO A 35 -4.59 16.34 -28.18
N GLY A 36 -4.15 15.97 -26.99
CA GLY A 36 -3.26 16.81 -26.18
C GLY A 36 -1.76 16.60 -26.49
N PRO A 37 -0.96 17.66 -26.49
CA PRO A 37 0.49 17.58 -26.74
C PRO A 37 1.31 17.07 -25.54
N TYR A 38 0.70 16.95 -24.36
CA TYR A 38 1.41 16.75 -23.09
C TYR A 38 2.26 15.48 -23.06
N GLY A 39 1.70 14.33 -23.38
CA GLY A 39 2.43 13.06 -23.40
C GLY A 39 3.59 13.04 -24.39
N PRO A 40 3.37 13.38 -25.68
CA PRO A 40 4.44 13.48 -26.68
C PRO A 40 5.54 14.48 -26.32
N GLU A 41 5.19 15.60 -25.68
CA GLU A 41 6.17 16.62 -25.29
C GLU A 41 7.06 16.13 -24.15
N ILE A 42 6.47 15.49 -23.11
CA ILE A 42 7.25 14.88 -22.03
C ILE A 42 8.16 13.78 -22.56
N LEU A 43 7.65 12.89 -23.43
CA LEU A 43 8.46 11.80 -23.99
C LEU A 43 9.71 12.30 -24.72
N LYS A 44 9.65 13.48 -25.35
CA LYS A 44 10.80 14.09 -26.05
C LYS A 44 11.84 14.63 -25.07
N ARG A 45 11.43 15.15 -23.93
CA ARG A 45 12.29 15.91 -23.01
C ARG A 45 12.76 15.11 -21.81
N ALA A 46 11.93 14.21 -21.30
CA ALA A 46 12.13 13.58 -20.00
C ALA A 46 13.53 12.98 -19.83
N VAL A 47 13.99 12.19 -20.78
CA VAL A 47 15.31 11.53 -20.66
C VAL A 47 16.44 12.55 -20.66
N GLY A 48 16.35 13.61 -21.47
CA GLY A 48 17.35 14.66 -21.54
C GLY A 48 17.39 15.55 -20.31
N GLU A 49 16.23 15.83 -19.72
CA GLU A 49 16.09 16.73 -18.57
C GLU A 49 16.34 16.03 -17.23
N THR A 50 15.90 14.77 -17.09
CA THR A 50 15.91 14.06 -15.80
C THR A 50 16.90 12.89 -15.73
N HIS A 51 17.50 12.49 -16.84
CA HIS A 51 18.28 11.25 -16.98
C HIS A 51 17.52 9.97 -16.55
N ALA A 52 16.19 10.04 -16.42
CA ALA A 52 15.35 8.88 -16.19
C ALA A 52 14.88 8.29 -17.52
N THR A 53 15.28 7.07 -17.83
CA THR A 53 14.75 6.31 -18.98
C THR A 53 13.35 5.75 -18.68
N GLY A 54 13.02 5.58 -17.39
CA GLY A 54 11.67 5.35 -16.89
C GLY A 54 10.85 6.64 -16.87
N VAL A 55 10.32 7.05 -18.02
CA VAL A 55 9.60 8.34 -18.17
C VAL A 55 8.41 8.47 -17.21
N VAL A 56 7.77 7.36 -16.86
CA VAL A 56 6.68 7.36 -15.86
C VAL A 56 7.17 7.89 -14.52
N SER A 57 8.34 7.48 -14.07
CA SER A 57 8.94 7.98 -12.82
C SER A 57 9.31 9.45 -12.89
N ALA A 58 9.77 9.94 -14.04
CA ALA A 58 10.00 11.37 -14.27
C ALA A 58 8.68 12.17 -14.13
N VAL A 59 7.58 11.64 -14.69
CA VAL A 59 6.26 12.28 -14.55
C VAL A 59 5.84 12.31 -13.09
N ASN A 60 5.88 11.19 -12.41
CA ASN A 60 5.34 11.04 -11.04
C ASN A 60 6.17 11.79 -9.99
N PHE A 61 7.47 11.93 -10.18
CA PHE A 61 8.34 12.47 -9.13
C PHE A 61 8.95 13.84 -9.44
N GLU A 62 8.81 14.33 -10.68
CA GLU A 62 9.31 15.65 -11.05
C GLU A 62 8.25 16.49 -11.78
N TYR A 63 7.78 16.09 -12.97
CA TYR A 63 6.82 16.90 -13.73
C TYR A 63 5.47 17.08 -13.03
N ARG A 64 4.98 16.04 -12.36
CA ARG A 64 3.72 16.00 -11.59
C ARG A 64 3.92 15.46 -10.17
N GLY A 65 5.09 15.68 -9.60
CA GLY A 65 5.43 15.18 -8.27
C GLY A 65 4.46 15.60 -7.16
N PHE A 66 3.81 16.75 -7.31
CA PHE A 66 2.80 17.22 -6.36
C PHE A 66 1.57 16.29 -6.29
N ASP A 67 1.14 15.75 -7.43
CA ASP A 67 0.02 14.78 -7.46
C ASP A 67 0.39 13.52 -6.65
N THR A 68 1.60 13.02 -6.86
CA THR A 68 2.09 11.81 -6.17
C THR A 68 2.28 12.04 -4.66
N VAL A 69 2.74 13.22 -4.23
CA VAL A 69 2.72 13.58 -2.79
C VAL A 69 1.31 13.46 -2.23
N GLY A 70 0.30 13.96 -2.95
CA GLY A 70 -1.09 13.83 -2.53
C GLY A 70 -1.54 12.38 -2.41
N GLU A 71 -1.17 11.51 -3.36
CA GLU A 71 -1.48 10.08 -3.35
C GLU A 71 -0.86 9.37 -2.14
N GLU A 72 0.42 9.65 -1.84
CA GLU A 72 1.12 9.07 -0.70
C GLU A 72 0.50 9.52 0.64
N PHE A 73 0.15 10.79 0.78
CA PHE A 73 -0.57 11.26 1.97
C PHE A 73 -1.98 10.70 2.11
N ILE A 74 -2.65 10.34 1.02
CA ILE A 74 -3.92 9.61 1.06
C ILE A 74 -3.69 8.20 1.63
N LEU A 75 -2.65 7.48 1.17
CA LEU A 75 -2.31 6.16 1.68
C LEU A 75 -1.91 6.22 3.16
N PHE A 76 -1.02 7.14 3.53
CA PHE A 76 -0.63 7.39 4.92
C PHE A 76 -1.82 7.64 5.83
N THR A 77 -2.74 8.52 5.41
CA THR A 77 -3.95 8.82 6.18
C THR A 77 -4.88 7.61 6.28
N ALA A 78 -4.97 6.80 5.23
CA ALA A 78 -5.76 5.58 5.23
C ALA A 78 -5.19 4.54 6.22
N ALA A 79 -3.89 4.31 6.22
CA ALA A 79 -3.22 3.39 7.14
C ALA A 79 -3.35 3.86 8.60
N ALA A 80 -3.04 5.13 8.87
CA ALA A 80 -3.22 5.74 10.19
C ALA A 80 -4.68 5.69 10.66
N GLY A 81 -5.63 5.97 9.76
CA GLY A 81 -7.06 5.87 10.04
C GLY A 81 -7.51 4.45 10.39
N MET A 82 -7.01 3.45 9.66
CA MET A 82 -7.26 2.04 9.96
C MET A 82 -6.72 1.65 11.34
N SER A 83 -5.48 2.01 11.64
CA SER A 83 -4.86 1.73 12.95
C SER A 83 -5.63 2.39 14.10
N VAL A 84 -6.15 3.61 13.91
CA VAL A 84 -6.98 4.29 14.92
C VAL A 84 -8.35 3.65 15.09
N VAL A 85 -9.02 3.30 13.99
CA VAL A 85 -10.38 2.74 14.01
C VAL A 85 -10.38 1.30 14.56
N LEU A 86 -9.35 0.52 14.22
CA LEU A 86 -9.24 -0.87 14.64
C LEU A 86 -8.54 -1.03 16.00
N ARG A 87 -7.99 0.06 16.54
CA ARG A 87 -7.32 0.08 17.82
C ARG A 87 -8.28 -0.31 18.94
N ARG A 88 -7.85 -1.18 19.82
CA ARG A 88 -8.61 -1.55 21.05
C ARG A 88 -8.78 -0.33 21.95
N LEU A 89 -10.01 -0.07 22.40
CA LEU A 89 -10.26 0.95 23.40
C LEU A 89 -9.73 0.51 24.75
N ARG A 90 -9.23 1.45 25.56
CA ARG A 90 -8.56 1.21 26.85
C ARG A 90 -9.41 0.47 27.89
N GLY A 91 -10.72 0.29 27.72
CA GLY A 91 -11.62 -0.45 28.60
C GLY A 91 -11.97 -1.86 28.12
N GLU A 92 -11.58 -2.22 26.88
CA GLU A 92 -11.92 -3.54 26.32
C GLU A 92 -10.93 -4.64 26.75
N SER A 93 -9.75 -4.26 27.27
CA SER A 93 -8.71 -5.20 27.68
C SER A 93 -8.86 -5.72 29.12
N GLU A 94 -9.71 -5.10 29.94
CA GLU A 94 -9.82 -5.50 31.38
C GLU A 94 -10.69 -6.74 31.62
N HIS A 95 -11.47 -7.19 30.63
CA HIS A 95 -12.39 -8.32 30.78
C HIS A 95 -12.11 -9.53 29.88
N GLU A 96 -11.06 -9.48 29.08
CA GLU A 96 -10.62 -10.67 28.35
C GLU A 96 -9.31 -11.20 28.95
N PRO A 97 -9.27 -12.50 29.32
CA PRO A 97 -8.01 -13.12 29.74
C PRO A 97 -6.97 -12.87 28.65
N VAL A 98 -5.77 -12.45 29.06
CA VAL A 98 -4.60 -12.32 28.18
C VAL A 98 -4.50 -13.61 27.39
N GLN A 99 -4.99 -13.59 26.16
CA GLN A 99 -4.97 -14.79 25.34
C GLN A 99 -3.52 -15.06 24.97
N PRO A 100 -3.07 -16.29 25.11
CA PRO A 100 -1.74 -16.68 24.72
C PRO A 100 -1.52 -16.34 23.24
N PRO A 101 -0.27 -16.09 22.82
CA PRO A 101 0.06 -15.77 21.43
C PRO A 101 -0.57 -16.78 20.48
N VAL A 102 -0.86 -16.36 19.27
CA VAL A 102 -1.61 -17.10 18.21
C VAL A 102 -1.21 -18.58 18.08
N ASP A 103 -0.04 -18.96 18.51
CA ASP A 103 0.42 -20.36 18.55
C ASP A 103 -0.27 -21.23 19.59
N ALA A 104 -0.79 -20.66 20.65
CA ALA A 104 -1.65 -21.39 21.57
C ALA A 104 -3.05 -21.63 20.97
N ALA A 105 -3.38 -21.00 19.89
CA ALA A 105 -4.54 -21.28 19.06
C ALA A 105 -4.36 -22.54 18.15
N ARG A 106 -3.35 -23.36 18.39
CA ARG A 106 -3.19 -24.67 17.74
C ARG A 106 -4.38 -25.63 17.92
N GLY A 107 -5.29 -25.30 18.82
CA GLY A 107 -6.57 -26.01 18.98
C GLY A 107 -7.76 -25.35 18.30
N ARG A 108 -7.55 -24.27 17.52
CA ARG A 108 -8.64 -23.64 16.76
C ARG A 108 -8.63 -24.16 15.34
N ASP A 109 -9.81 -24.52 14.85
CA ASP A 109 -10.09 -24.88 13.47
C ASP A 109 -9.95 -23.69 12.51
N LEU A 110 -8.76 -23.07 12.46
CA LEU A 110 -8.36 -22.30 11.28
C LEU A 110 -8.25 -23.31 10.14
N PRO A 111 -8.83 -23.07 8.98
CA PRO A 111 -8.64 -23.96 7.84
C PRO A 111 -7.14 -24.12 7.64
N ALA A 112 -6.66 -25.33 7.85
CA ALA A 112 -5.25 -25.64 7.73
C ALA A 112 -4.81 -25.26 6.31
N THR A 113 -3.79 -24.43 6.20
CA THR A 113 -3.19 -24.12 4.90
C THR A 113 -2.75 -25.42 4.27
N THR A 114 -3.22 -25.72 3.08
CA THR A 114 -2.84 -26.97 2.40
C THR A 114 -1.33 -26.98 2.16
N SER A 115 -0.73 -28.17 2.18
CA SER A 115 0.72 -28.31 1.96
C SER A 115 1.17 -27.69 0.66
N ALA A 116 0.34 -27.73 -0.39
CA ALA A 116 0.63 -27.12 -1.69
C ALA A 116 0.69 -25.57 -1.58
N VAL A 117 -0.27 -24.95 -0.92
CA VAL A 117 -0.30 -23.49 -0.71
C VAL A 117 0.89 -23.05 0.16
N ARG A 118 1.17 -23.81 1.23
CA ARG A 118 2.32 -23.51 2.10
C ARG A 118 3.63 -23.58 1.32
N PHE A 119 3.86 -24.64 0.55
CA PHE A 119 5.06 -24.78 -0.26
C PHE A 119 5.20 -23.64 -1.29
N ALA A 120 4.13 -23.36 -2.04
CA ALA A 120 4.15 -22.28 -3.02
C ALA A 120 4.41 -20.91 -2.38
N ALA A 121 3.75 -20.61 -1.25
CA ALA A 121 3.95 -19.37 -0.53
C ALA A 121 5.41 -19.21 -0.07
N LEU A 122 5.98 -20.23 0.59
CA LEU A 122 7.37 -20.21 1.05
C LEU A 122 8.37 -20.05 -0.10
N ALA A 123 8.13 -20.76 -1.23
CA ALA A 123 9.00 -20.66 -2.40
C ALA A 123 8.99 -19.28 -3.06
N LEU A 124 7.86 -18.55 -2.98
CA LEU A 124 7.69 -17.26 -3.62
C LEU A 124 8.13 -16.06 -2.75
N ILE A 125 8.32 -16.21 -1.43
CA ILE A 125 8.70 -15.09 -0.54
C ILE A 125 9.97 -14.42 -1.03
N GLY A 126 11.05 -15.16 -1.23
CA GLY A 126 12.34 -14.62 -1.64
C GLY A 126 12.29 -13.92 -3.01
N PRO A 127 11.83 -14.59 -4.07
CA PRO A 127 11.67 -13.96 -5.38
C PRO A 127 10.81 -12.71 -5.35
N THR A 128 9.66 -12.72 -4.64
CA THR A 128 8.77 -11.57 -4.55
C THR A 128 9.43 -10.41 -3.80
N ALA A 129 10.15 -10.67 -2.70
CA ALA A 129 10.87 -9.64 -1.97
C ALA A 129 11.97 -9.00 -2.83
N VAL A 130 12.76 -9.80 -3.56
CA VAL A 130 13.82 -9.31 -4.45
C VAL A 130 13.24 -8.47 -5.57
N ILE A 131 12.16 -8.93 -6.22
CA ILE A 131 11.48 -8.19 -7.29
C ILE A 131 10.91 -6.87 -6.76
N GLY A 132 10.23 -6.89 -5.60
CA GLY A 132 9.66 -5.67 -5.00
C GLY A 132 10.74 -4.64 -4.71
N TRP A 133 11.84 -5.07 -4.11
CA TRP A 133 12.97 -4.18 -3.85
C TRP A 133 13.63 -3.65 -5.11
N TRP A 134 13.79 -4.51 -6.11
CA TRP A 134 14.34 -4.12 -7.42
C TRP A 134 13.46 -3.07 -8.10
N LEU A 135 12.14 -3.26 -8.13
CA LEU A 135 11.20 -2.32 -8.72
C LEU A 135 11.25 -0.94 -8.03
N ALA A 136 11.33 -0.90 -6.71
CA ALA A 136 11.38 0.34 -5.94
C ALA A 136 12.69 1.12 -6.16
N THR A 137 13.82 0.42 -6.36
CA THR A 137 15.14 1.05 -6.49
C THR A 137 15.55 1.35 -7.93
N HIS A 138 14.83 0.85 -8.94
CA HIS A 138 15.17 1.02 -10.37
C HIS A 138 14.11 1.79 -11.16
N ALA A 139 13.27 2.57 -10.49
CA ALA A 139 12.21 3.35 -11.11
C ALA A 139 12.69 4.31 -12.19
N GLN A 140 13.89 4.88 -12.04
CA GLN A 140 14.52 5.75 -13.01
C GLN A 140 14.98 5.03 -14.29
N ALA A 141 15.17 3.71 -14.21
CA ALA A 141 15.69 2.91 -15.33
C ALA A 141 14.60 2.23 -16.16
N ASN A 142 13.52 1.81 -15.50
CA ASN A 142 12.49 0.95 -16.08
C ASN A 142 11.10 1.53 -15.81
N PRO A 143 10.06 1.09 -16.56
CA PRO A 143 8.67 1.42 -16.24
C PRO A 143 8.23 0.68 -14.94
N SER A 144 8.77 1.13 -13.82
CA SER A 144 8.51 0.68 -12.44
C SER A 144 8.38 1.92 -11.55
N GLY A 145 8.25 1.72 -10.25
CA GLY A 145 8.14 2.84 -9.30
C GLY A 145 8.13 2.35 -7.87
N GLY A 146 8.31 3.30 -6.95
CA GLY A 146 8.26 3.04 -5.51
C GLY A 146 6.97 2.37 -5.10
N PHE A 147 5.83 2.90 -5.57
CA PHE A 147 4.51 2.35 -5.25
C PHE A 147 4.38 0.87 -5.66
N GLN A 148 4.65 0.55 -6.91
CA GLN A 148 4.57 -0.81 -7.44
C GLN A 148 5.54 -1.75 -6.70
N GLY A 149 6.77 -1.27 -6.49
CA GLY A 149 7.79 -2.02 -5.74
C GLY A 149 7.37 -2.26 -4.29
N GLY A 150 6.80 -1.25 -3.64
CA GLY A 150 6.29 -1.34 -2.27
C GLY A 150 5.16 -2.37 -2.11
N VAL A 151 4.17 -2.35 -3.02
CA VAL A 151 3.08 -3.35 -3.03
C VAL A 151 3.62 -4.77 -3.21
N VAL A 152 4.54 -4.97 -4.17
CA VAL A 152 5.16 -6.28 -4.39
C VAL A 152 5.98 -6.72 -3.18
N LEU A 153 6.71 -5.80 -2.54
CA LEU A 153 7.45 -6.08 -1.32
C LEU A 153 6.51 -6.47 -0.16
N ALA A 154 5.41 -5.73 0.05
CA ALA A 154 4.37 -6.08 1.03
C ALA A 154 3.79 -7.48 0.78
N THR A 155 3.63 -7.87 -0.49
CA THR A 155 3.13 -9.20 -0.86
C THR A 155 4.03 -10.31 -0.31
N SER A 156 5.34 -10.11 -0.20
CA SER A 156 6.25 -11.10 0.40
C SER A 156 5.91 -11.38 1.87
N PHE A 157 5.50 -10.36 2.63
CA PHE A 157 5.03 -10.51 4.01
C PHE A 157 3.67 -11.22 4.05
N MET A 158 2.79 -10.96 3.09
CA MET A 158 1.49 -11.65 3.00
C MET A 158 1.67 -13.15 2.66
N LEU A 159 2.62 -13.48 1.81
CA LEU A 159 2.98 -14.88 1.52
C LEU A 159 3.49 -15.60 2.78
N LEU A 160 4.27 -14.92 3.62
CA LEU A 160 4.70 -15.45 4.91
C LEU A 160 3.50 -15.77 5.82
N TYR A 161 2.53 -14.88 5.91
CA TYR A 161 1.29 -15.14 6.64
C TYR A 161 0.50 -16.31 6.04
N LEU A 162 0.34 -16.36 4.72
CA LEU A 162 -0.36 -17.45 4.02
C LEU A 162 0.31 -18.81 4.17
N SER A 163 1.63 -18.86 4.38
CA SER A 163 2.34 -20.09 4.67
C SER A 163 2.04 -20.69 6.04
N GLY A 164 1.28 -19.97 6.89
CA GLY A 164 0.97 -20.36 8.24
C GLY A 164 1.99 -19.91 9.29
N GLU A 165 2.98 -19.11 8.89
CA GLU A 165 4.05 -18.59 9.75
C GLU A 165 3.66 -17.26 10.41
N SER A 166 2.51 -17.21 11.07
CA SER A 166 1.96 -15.99 11.67
C SER A 166 2.85 -15.37 12.74
N ILE A 167 3.59 -16.17 13.51
CA ILE A 167 4.55 -15.67 14.51
C ILE A 167 5.74 -15.00 13.82
N THR A 168 6.27 -15.64 12.80
CA THR A 168 7.38 -15.10 12.02
C THR A 168 6.96 -13.80 11.34
N PHE A 169 5.74 -13.75 10.80
CA PHE A 169 5.15 -12.52 10.26
C PHE A 169 5.15 -11.41 11.30
N ARG A 170 4.59 -11.63 12.50
CA ARG A 170 4.56 -10.63 13.58
C ARG A 170 5.94 -10.20 14.07
N ARG A 171 6.92 -11.09 14.09
CA ARG A 171 8.30 -10.77 14.48
C ARG A 171 9.00 -9.91 13.46
N LEU A 172 8.75 -10.14 12.17
CA LEU A 172 9.36 -9.40 11.07
C LEU A 172 8.63 -8.09 10.74
N SER A 173 7.40 -7.93 11.22
CA SER A 173 6.57 -6.75 11.00
C SER A 173 6.12 -6.08 12.30
N PRO A 174 7.04 -5.64 13.19
CA PRO A 174 6.66 -4.92 14.40
C PRO A 174 6.01 -3.58 14.02
N THR A 175 4.83 -3.31 14.56
CA THR A 175 4.02 -2.12 14.22
C THR A 175 4.82 -0.82 14.37
N THR A 176 5.59 -0.67 15.44
CA THR A 176 6.43 0.53 15.67
C THR A 176 7.45 0.77 14.55
N LEU A 177 8.02 -0.29 13.99
CA LEU A 177 8.97 -0.16 12.88
C LEU A 177 8.24 0.19 11.58
N LEU A 178 7.09 -0.41 11.34
CA LEU A 178 6.25 -0.12 10.19
C LEU A 178 5.72 1.32 10.22
N ASP A 179 5.19 1.77 11.37
CA ASP A 179 4.75 3.15 11.58
C ASP A 179 5.88 4.15 11.32
N ALA A 180 7.08 3.85 11.83
CA ALA A 180 8.25 4.69 11.61
C ALA A 180 8.70 4.70 10.14
N ALA A 181 8.66 3.56 9.47
CA ALA A 181 9.03 3.43 8.06
C ALA A 181 8.02 4.14 7.14
N GLU A 182 6.73 4.01 7.42
CA GLU A 182 5.66 4.73 6.73
C GLU A 182 5.81 6.25 6.89
N ALA A 183 5.96 6.73 8.13
CA ALA A 183 6.15 8.14 8.40
C ALA A 183 7.44 8.70 7.78
N MET A 184 8.51 7.91 7.73
CA MET A 184 9.78 8.29 7.11
C MET A 184 9.66 8.34 5.59
N GLY A 185 8.89 7.46 4.97
CA GLY A 185 8.62 7.47 3.55
C GLY A 185 7.83 8.70 3.11
N ALA A 186 6.62 8.92 3.67
CA ALA A 186 5.78 10.07 3.38
C ALA A 186 6.46 11.40 3.76
N GLY A 187 6.99 11.47 4.98
CA GLY A 187 7.68 12.66 5.47
C GLY A 187 8.97 12.94 4.69
N GLY A 188 9.70 11.91 4.30
CA GLY A 188 10.90 12.01 3.49
C GLY A 188 10.62 12.56 2.10
N PHE A 189 9.55 12.11 1.45
CA PHE A 189 9.13 12.66 0.16
C PHE A 189 8.83 14.17 0.27
N ALA A 190 7.99 14.56 1.23
CA ALA A 190 7.70 15.97 1.47
C ALA A 190 8.98 16.79 1.80
N ALA A 191 9.89 16.22 2.59
CA ALA A 191 11.15 16.85 2.96
C ALA A 191 12.08 17.06 1.75
N VAL A 192 12.11 16.15 0.79
CA VAL A 192 12.86 16.33 -0.48
C VAL A 192 12.31 17.54 -1.23
N GLY A 193 10.97 17.67 -1.33
CA GLY A 193 10.36 18.85 -1.93
C GLY A 193 10.70 20.15 -1.23
N LEU A 194 10.68 20.15 0.11
CA LEU A 194 11.05 21.31 0.91
C LEU A 194 12.54 21.65 0.79
N ALA A 195 13.40 20.66 0.64
CA ALA A 195 14.82 20.88 0.42
C ALA A 195 15.11 21.59 -0.92
N ALA A 196 14.32 21.34 -1.96
CA ALA A 196 14.38 22.12 -3.21
C ALA A 196 14.01 23.58 -2.95
N VAL A 197 12.89 23.84 -2.23
CA VAL A 197 12.45 25.19 -1.88
C VAL A 197 13.50 25.94 -1.03
N ALA A 198 14.13 25.25 -0.10
CA ALA A 198 15.22 25.83 0.73
C ALA A 198 16.44 26.29 -0.12
N GLN A 199 16.59 25.74 -1.31
CA GLN A 199 17.63 26.14 -2.28
C GLN A 199 17.14 27.19 -3.28
N GLY A 200 15.93 27.73 -3.10
CA GLY A 200 15.33 28.72 -4.00
C GLY A 200 14.74 28.13 -5.29
N LEU A 201 14.57 26.80 -5.34
CA LEU A 201 13.99 26.09 -6.47
C LEU A 201 12.47 25.86 -6.25
N PRO A 202 11.69 25.61 -7.30
CA PRO A 202 10.32 25.16 -7.15
C PRO A 202 10.22 23.87 -6.32
N TYR A 203 9.11 23.68 -5.63
CA TYR A 203 8.87 22.45 -4.85
C TYR A 203 8.99 21.20 -5.71
N LEU A 204 9.72 20.21 -5.23
CA LEU A 204 10.06 18.95 -5.92
C LEU A 204 10.96 19.08 -7.17
N SER A 205 11.55 20.25 -7.41
CA SER A 205 12.58 20.32 -8.44
C SER A 205 13.76 19.41 -8.12
N ASN A 206 14.30 18.79 -9.15
CA ASN A 206 15.46 17.92 -9.02
C ASN A 206 16.73 18.74 -8.77
N PHE A 207 17.28 18.65 -7.56
CA PHE A 207 18.48 19.39 -7.15
C PHE A 207 19.70 18.49 -6.93
N LEU A 208 19.53 17.18 -7.02
CA LEU A 208 20.63 16.23 -6.90
C LEU A 208 21.27 15.97 -8.26
N PRO A 209 22.54 15.52 -8.29
CA PRO A 209 23.22 15.19 -9.55
C PRO A 209 22.45 14.14 -10.36
N LEU A 210 22.24 14.43 -11.64
CA LEU A 210 21.54 13.53 -12.55
C LEU A 210 22.34 12.29 -12.96
N GLY A 211 23.62 12.24 -12.62
CA GLY A 211 24.51 11.15 -13.04
C GLY A 211 24.98 11.31 -14.49
N HIS A 212 25.89 10.44 -14.93
CA HIS A 212 26.48 10.51 -16.26
C HIS A 212 25.75 9.66 -17.30
N ILE A 213 25.13 8.57 -16.86
CA ILE A 213 24.48 7.60 -17.75
C ILE A 213 22.97 7.59 -17.42
N PRO A 214 22.11 8.02 -18.35
CA PRO A 214 20.67 7.95 -18.16
C PRO A 214 20.19 6.53 -17.85
N GLY A 215 19.30 6.38 -16.87
CA GLY A 215 18.78 5.08 -16.44
C GLY A 215 19.74 4.25 -15.57
N ALA A 216 20.92 4.74 -15.22
CA ALA A 216 21.77 4.06 -14.25
C ALA A 216 21.15 4.11 -12.85
N ILE A 217 21.56 3.18 -11.98
CA ILE A 217 21.06 3.13 -10.59
C ILE A 217 21.30 4.44 -9.83
N THR A 218 22.39 5.14 -10.14
CA THR A 218 22.79 6.42 -9.53
C THR A 218 22.38 7.63 -10.36
N SER A 219 21.51 7.44 -11.35
CA SER A 219 21.02 8.54 -12.18
C SER A 219 19.73 9.16 -11.62
N SER A 220 19.33 10.27 -12.26
CA SER A 220 18.02 10.92 -12.05
C SER A 220 17.84 11.61 -10.70
N GLY A 221 18.88 11.80 -9.95
CA GLY A 221 18.90 12.66 -8.76
C GLY A 221 17.81 12.33 -7.74
N THR A 222 16.91 13.30 -7.49
CA THR A 222 15.82 13.16 -6.50
C THR A 222 14.78 12.12 -6.88
N ILE A 223 14.59 11.81 -8.18
CA ILE A 223 13.61 10.80 -8.64
C ILE A 223 13.92 9.42 -8.03
N ALA A 224 15.18 9.00 -8.07
CA ALA A 224 15.57 7.72 -7.49
C ALA A 224 15.38 7.67 -5.96
N LEU A 225 15.71 8.76 -5.26
CA LEU A 225 15.51 8.90 -3.82
C LEU A 225 14.03 8.86 -3.44
N ILE A 226 13.20 9.63 -4.13
CA ILE A 226 11.75 9.68 -3.87
C ILE A 226 11.14 8.30 -4.13
N SER A 227 11.49 7.64 -5.23
CA SER A 227 11.01 6.29 -5.52
C SER A 227 11.31 5.29 -4.39
N PHE A 228 12.51 5.35 -3.84
CA PHE A 228 12.91 4.53 -2.71
C PHE A 228 12.07 4.82 -1.46
N LEU A 229 11.85 6.10 -1.12
CA LEU A 229 11.05 6.53 0.02
C LEU A 229 9.59 6.07 -0.11
N VAL A 230 8.99 6.26 -1.27
CA VAL A 230 7.66 5.75 -1.61
C VAL A 230 7.59 4.23 -1.49
N GLY A 231 8.61 3.51 -1.94
CA GLY A 231 8.66 2.04 -1.82
C GLY A 231 8.61 1.57 -0.37
N ILE A 232 9.31 2.24 0.53
CA ILE A 232 9.29 1.94 1.97
C ILE A 232 7.92 2.28 2.57
N GLU A 233 7.38 3.45 2.27
CA GLU A 233 6.07 3.90 2.74
C GLU A 233 4.98 2.91 2.36
N VAL A 234 4.85 2.64 1.07
CA VAL A 234 3.81 1.76 0.52
C VAL A 234 3.93 0.34 1.08
N ALA A 235 5.15 -0.20 1.16
CA ALA A 235 5.36 -1.53 1.74
C ALA A 235 4.89 -1.58 3.20
N SER A 236 5.25 -0.58 3.99
CA SER A 236 4.89 -0.49 5.41
C SER A 236 3.38 -0.31 5.60
N ALA A 237 2.75 0.62 4.86
CA ALA A 237 1.33 0.89 4.92
C ALA A 237 0.49 -0.37 4.58
N PHE A 238 0.83 -1.08 3.50
CA PHE A 238 0.10 -2.29 3.12
C PHE A 238 0.27 -3.43 4.14
N VAL A 239 1.46 -3.59 4.72
CA VAL A 239 1.68 -4.59 5.79
C VAL A 239 0.90 -4.21 7.04
N LEU A 240 0.86 -2.93 7.44
CA LEU A 240 0.08 -2.43 8.57
C LEU A 240 -1.42 -2.67 8.37
N ILE A 241 -1.99 -2.17 7.27
CA ILE A 241 -3.41 -2.30 6.96
C ILE A 241 -3.82 -3.77 6.95
N THR A 242 -3.04 -4.61 6.30
CA THR A 242 -3.37 -6.04 6.22
C THR A 242 -3.22 -6.73 7.57
N GLY A 243 -2.19 -6.40 8.33
CA GLY A 243 -1.96 -6.93 9.68
C GLY A 243 -3.14 -6.62 10.61
N GLU A 244 -3.59 -5.37 10.64
CA GLU A 244 -4.75 -4.93 11.44
C GLU A 244 -6.04 -5.65 11.03
N LEU A 245 -6.31 -5.76 9.73
CA LEU A 245 -7.49 -6.47 9.22
C LEU A 245 -7.46 -7.96 9.57
N LEU A 246 -6.30 -8.60 9.50
CA LEU A 246 -6.15 -10.01 9.84
C LEU A 246 -6.37 -10.25 11.34
N GLU A 247 -5.90 -9.35 12.20
CA GLU A 247 -6.17 -9.42 13.64
C GLU A 247 -7.67 -9.32 13.95
N GLN A 248 -8.39 -8.39 13.34
CA GLN A 248 -9.83 -8.23 13.54
C GLN A 248 -10.62 -9.47 13.10
N THR A 249 -10.25 -10.08 11.99
CA THR A 249 -10.91 -11.30 11.49
C THR A 249 -10.79 -12.45 12.48
N LEU A 250 -9.65 -12.57 13.16
CA LEU A 250 -9.43 -13.57 14.19
C LEU A 250 -10.31 -13.33 15.42
N PHE A 251 -10.53 -12.06 15.81
CA PHE A 251 -11.40 -11.69 16.94
C PHE A 251 -12.87 -11.99 16.70
N VAL A 252 -13.41 -11.61 15.54
CA VAL A 252 -14.83 -11.84 15.18
C VAL A 252 -15.15 -13.33 15.22
N ARG A 253 -14.24 -14.17 14.76
CA ARG A 253 -14.43 -15.62 14.76
C ARG A 253 -14.40 -16.25 16.17
N GLN A 254 -13.76 -15.59 17.15
CA GLN A 254 -13.76 -16.04 18.55
C GLN A 254 -15.04 -15.70 19.30
N ARG A 255 -15.75 -14.64 18.90
CA ARG A 255 -16.99 -14.18 19.53
C ARG A 255 -18.24 -14.97 19.12
N SER A 256 -18.17 -15.92 18.22
CA SER A 256 -19.30 -16.82 17.92
C SER A 256 -19.29 -17.98 18.91
N PRO A 257 -19.97 -17.89 20.05
CA PRO A 257 -20.14 -19.05 20.92
C PRO A 257 -20.97 -20.06 20.14
N THR A 258 -20.55 -21.30 20.20
CA THR A 258 -21.35 -22.47 19.83
C THR A 258 -22.71 -22.36 20.49
N ARG A 259 -23.70 -21.83 19.80
CA ARG A 259 -25.11 -21.88 20.13
C ARG A 259 -25.57 -23.32 19.87
N GLY A 260 -25.22 -24.23 20.78
CA GLY A 260 -25.51 -25.64 20.54
C GLY A 260 -25.30 -26.57 21.72
N ALA A 261 -24.90 -26.04 22.87
CA ALA A 261 -24.67 -26.90 24.05
C ALA A 261 -25.66 -26.69 25.23
N ALA A 262 -26.80 -26.05 24.97
CA ALA A 262 -27.79 -25.75 26.04
C ALA A 262 -29.20 -26.34 25.81
N GLU A 263 -29.37 -27.27 24.87
CA GLU A 263 -30.65 -27.99 24.71
C GLU A 263 -30.39 -29.49 24.70
N GLY A 264 -30.05 -30.04 25.86
CA GLY A 264 -29.84 -31.50 25.97
C GLY A 264 -29.56 -31.94 27.38
N GLY A 265 -30.30 -31.45 28.37
CA GLY A 265 -30.15 -31.85 29.78
C GLY A 265 -31.45 -31.69 30.55
N GLY A 266 -32.48 -32.41 30.13
CA GLY A 266 -33.74 -32.43 30.87
C GLY A 266 -34.61 -33.60 30.40
N ALA A 267 -34.34 -34.79 30.95
CA ALA A 267 -35.29 -35.88 31.07
C ALA A 267 -34.84 -36.79 32.23
#